data_8fbbf8c7e6c853c6894a03ab61d0daf1
#
_entry.id   8fbbf8c7e6c853c6894a03ab61d0daf1
#
_cell.length_a   1.000
_cell.length_b   1.000
_cell.length_c   1.000
_cell.angle_alpha   90.00
_cell.angle_beta   90.00
_cell.angle_gamma   90.00
#
_symmetry.space_group_name_H-M   'P 1'
#
loop_
_entity.id
_entity.type
_entity.pdbx_description
1 polymer ?
#
loop_
_entity_poly.entity_id
_entity_poly.type
_entity_poly.pdbx_seq_one_letter_code
_entity_poly.pdbx_strand_id
1 'polypeptide(L)'
;EKTKDTLDKINEALRQYAESKYDYTLKDDKIFGNLGSLAGGINLVGNNTSELLAIVMNTGNSLKNSTQILSDTSLELKSSSSKQAASLEETAAALEEITATIQANTQSTIKMSKLAHELSISAQKGQELANQTAKSMDDINKEVSSINEAIEVIDQIAFQTNILSLNAAVEAATAGEAGKGFAVVAQEVRNLANRSAQAAKEIKDIVEKASEKANNGKSIATNMIDGYSELNNSISNTLVTIENVATASKEQESGILQINDAINSLDSSTQKNAQVAEQISNMATSIAYTSNYLVTASSRTSFIKDSLDKVDNVDLVYDTALLKTNLLKKKDEVYSKLGDYKNFNVIDDNSIKNWLNLNENSNNILDKKLLENIKALDTSFYKNLQDLVISNSNGDK
;
A
#
# COMPACT_ATOMS: atom_id res chain seq x y z
N GLU A 1 56.70 65.52 -8.76
CA GLU A 1 55.39 65.85 -9.32
C GLU A 1 54.64 64.57 -9.71
N LYS A 2 55.21 63.63 -10.51
CA LYS A 2 54.58 62.36 -10.89
C LYS A 2 54.27 61.41 -9.72
N THR A 3 55.18 61.33 -8.71
CA THR A 3 54.99 60.48 -7.53
C THR A 3 53.81 60.96 -6.68
N LYS A 4 53.64 62.28 -6.55
CA LYS A 4 52.52 62.88 -5.82
C LYS A 4 51.20 62.62 -6.53
N ASP A 5 51.13 62.82 -7.85
CA ASP A 5 49.93 62.55 -8.64
C ASP A 5 49.51 61.04 -8.56
N THR A 6 50.46 60.12 -8.55
CA THR A 6 50.20 58.67 -8.37
C THR A 6 49.66 58.37 -6.98
N LEU A 7 50.24 58.96 -5.91
CA LEU A 7 49.73 58.77 -4.55
C LEU A 7 48.32 59.36 -4.36
N ASP A 8 48.03 60.51 -5.01
CA ASP A 8 46.69 61.10 -4.96
C ASP A 8 45.65 60.18 -5.64
N LYS A 9 45.99 59.56 -6.78
CA LYS A 9 45.14 58.57 -7.49
C LYS A 9 44.93 57.30 -6.63
N ILE A 10 45.97 56.79 -5.99
CA ILE A 10 45.89 55.65 -5.07
C ILE A 10 44.95 55.95 -3.87
N ASN A 11 45.13 57.14 -3.28
CA ASN A 11 44.28 57.61 -2.17
C ASN A 11 42.82 57.78 -2.60
N GLU A 12 42.57 58.26 -3.83
CA GLU A 12 41.23 58.35 -4.39
C GLU A 12 40.59 56.98 -4.55
N ALA A 13 41.32 55.97 -5.10
CA ALA A 13 40.80 54.61 -5.19
C ALA A 13 40.44 54.02 -3.80
N LEU A 14 41.31 54.18 -2.83
CA LEU A 14 41.05 53.74 -1.46
C LEU A 14 39.81 54.44 -0.85
N ARG A 15 39.62 55.75 -1.15
CA ARG A 15 38.42 56.48 -0.73
C ARG A 15 37.15 55.93 -1.39
N GLN A 16 37.18 55.65 -2.70
CA GLN A 16 36.06 55.03 -3.43
C GLN A 16 35.70 53.68 -2.83
N TYR A 17 36.69 52.85 -2.48
CA TYR A 17 36.45 51.54 -1.84
C TYR A 17 35.90 51.70 -0.41
N ALA A 18 36.37 52.70 0.35
CA ALA A 18 35.79 53.04 1.65
C ALA A 18 34.32 53.50 1.55
N GLU A 19 33.92 54.07 0.41
CA GLU A 19 32.52 54.43 0.09
C GLU A 19 31.75 53.22 -0.53
N SER A 20 32.31 52.01 -0.50
CA SER A 20 31.72 50.79 -1.08
C SER A 20 31.54 50.84 -2.61
N LYS A 21 32.41 51.55 -3.32
CA LYS A 21 32.45 51.64 -4.78
C LYS A 21 33.64 50.86 -5.32
N TYR A 22 33.47 49.52 -5.45
CA TYR A 22 34.51 48.58 -5.86
C TYR A 22 34.66 48.44 -7.39
N ASP A 23 33.83 49.12 -8.17
CA ASP A 23 33.95 49.27 -9.64
C ASP A 23 34.98 50.33 -10.09
N TYR A 24 35.52 51.13 -9.12
CA TYR A 24 36.57 52.07 -9.43
C TYR A 24 37.87 51.34 -9.75
N THR A 25 38.50 51.67 -10.89
CA THR A 25 39.74 51.05 -11.34
C THR A 25 40.77 52.13 -11.62
N LEU A 26 41.98 51.94 -11.09
CA LEU A 26 43.09 52.78 -11.38
C LEU A 26 43.57 52.51 -12.82
N LYS A 27 43.27 53.42 -13.73
CA LYS A 27 43.68 53.37 -15.13
C LYS A 27 44.93 54.24 -15.34
N ASP A 28 46.11 53.72 -15.02
CA ASP A 28 47.34 54.46 -15.34
C ASP A 28 48.43 53.47 -15.75
N ASP A 29 48.58 53.31 -17.06
CA ASP A 29 49.60 52.45 -17.70
C ASP A 29 51.04 52.98 -17.50
N LYS A 30 51.20 54.11 -16.79
CA LYS A 30 52.49 54.76 -16.56
C LYS A 30 52.94 54.73 -15.09
N ILE A 31 52.30 53.97 -14.26
CA ILE A 31 52.70 53.74 -12.86
C ILE A 31 53.63 52.53 -12.82
N PHE A 32 54.88 52.72 -12.54
CA PHE A 32 55.91 51.67 -12.52
C PHE A 32 56.51 51.50 -11.11
N GLY A 33 57.24 50.43 -10.89
CA GLY A 33 57.91 50.15 -9.66
C GLY A 33 56.97 49.85 -8.50
N ASN A 34 57.33 50.12 -7.26
CA ASN A 34 56.56 49.85 -6.07
C ASN A 34 55.17 50.50 -6.04
N LEU A 35 55.05 51.70 -6.62
CA LEU A 35 53.75 52.37 -6.76
C LEU A 35 52.84 51.66 -7.79
N GLY A 36 53.40 51.10 -8.82
CA GLY A 36 52.66 50.31 -9.81
C GLY A 36 52.15 49.00 -9.18
N SER A 37 52.94 48.37 -8.34
CA SER A 37 52.54 47.17 -7.62
C SER A 37 51.42 47.51 -6.58
N LEU A 38 51.52 48.63 -5.87
CA LEU A 38 50.47 49.08 -4.96
C LEU A 38 49.15 49.35 -5.72
N ALA A 39 49.23 50.05 -6.86
CA ALA A 39 48.07 50.31 -7.72
C ALA A 39 47.44 49.00 -8.22
N GLY A 40 48.27 47.99 -8.64
CA GLY A 40 47.83 46.67 -9.04
C GLY A 40 47.15 45.91 -7.89
N GLY A 41 47.68 46.01 -6.67
CA GLY A 41 47.10 45.44 -5.45
C GLY A 41 45.72 46.00 -5.15
N ILE A 42 45.58 47.34 -5.25
CA ILE A 42 44.28 48.02 -5.02
C ILE A 42 43.25 47.56 -6.06
N ASN A 43 43.61 47.52 -7.37
CA ASN A 43 42.71 47.00 -8.42
C ASN A 43 42.34 45.56 -8.15
N LEU A 44 43.28 44.72 -7.68
CA LEU A 44 43.00 43.35 -7.33
C LEU A 44 41.98 43.23 -6.18
N VAL A 45 42.07 44.07 -5.14
CA VAL A 45 41.08 44.15 -4.07
C VAL A 45 39.70 44.53 -4.61
N GLY A 46 39.60 45.53 -5.48
CA GLY A 46 38.34 45.94 -6.10
C GLY A 46 37.70 44.81 -6.93
N ASN A 47 38.51 44.14 -7.78
CA ASN A 47 38.05 43.02 -8.62
C ASN A 47 37.58 41.82 -7.76
N ASN A 48 38.38 41.38 -6.79
CA ASN A 48 38.03 40.27 -5.95
C ASN A 48 36.78 40.58 -5.11
N THR A 49 36.65 41.81 -4.59
CA THR A 49 35.44 42.23 -3.89
C THR A 49 34.22 42.25 -4.81
N SER A 50 34.37 42.73 -6.03
CA SER A 50 33.29 42.71 -7.04
C SER A 50 32.85 41.28 -7.38
N GLU A 51 33.78 40.34 -7.54
CA GLU A 51 33.51 38.92 -7.79
C GLU A 51 32.75 38.27 -6.60
N LEU A 52 33.16 38.59 -5.34
CA LEU A 52 32.46 38.11 -4.15
C LEU A 52 31.05 38.70 -4.02
N LEU A 53 30.88 40.00 -4.30
CA LEU A 53 29.56 40.63 -4.27
C LEU A 53 28.62 40.05 -5.33
N ALA A 54 29.16 39.73 -6.54
CA ALA A 54 28.41 39.08 -7.59
C ALA A 54 27.91 37.69 -7.12
N ILE A 55 28.76 36.89 -6.47
CA ILE A 55 28.37 35.59 -5.88
C ILE A 55 27.25 35.78 -4.84
N VAL A 56 27.39 36.72 -3.93
CA VAL A 56 26.37 36.99 -2.90
C VAL A 56 25.03 37.36 -3.54
N MET A 57 25.02 38.18 -4.59
CA MET A 57 23.81 38.55 -5.32
C MET A 57 23.20 37.36 -6.02
N ASN A 58 23.98 36.58 -6.77
CA ASN A 58 23.50 35.42 -7.49
C ASN A 58 22.94 34.34 -6.55
N THR A 59 23.68 34.09 -5.44
CA THR A 59 23.22 33.15 -4.40
C THR A 59 21.94 33.65 -3.72
N GLY A 60 21.87 34.97 -3.43
CA GLY A 60 20.68 35.59 -2.86
C GLY A 60 19.46 35.43 -3.78
N ASN A 61 19.61 35.69 -5.07
CA ASN A 61 18.52 35.50 -6.06
C ASN A 61 18.09 34.03 -6.20
N SER A 62 19.06 33.12 -6.23
CA SER A 62 18.77 31.67 -6.27
C SER A 62 18.04 31.20 -5.03
N LEU A 63 18.45 31.69 -3.86
CA LEU A 63 17.81 31.38 -2.59
C LEU A 63 16.36 31.91 -2.55
N LYS A 64 16.12 33.13 -3.08
CA LYS A 64 14.77 33.68 -3.20
C LYS A 64 13.87 32.81 -4.07
N ASN A 65 14.36 32.32 -5.22
CA ASN A 65 13.59 31.43 -6.09
C ASN A 65 13.31 30.08 -5.40
N SER A 66 14.30 29.51 -4.72
CA SER A 66 14.15 28.26 -3.98
C SER A 66 13.11 28.37 -2.85
N THR A 67 13.06 29.51 -2.16
CA THR A 67 12.08 29.76 -1.10
C THR A 67 10.66 29.91 -1.65
N GLN A 68 10.50 30.46 -2.84
CA GLN A 68 9.19 30.51 -3.49
C GLN A 68 8.68 29.10 -3.79
N ILE A 69 9.50 28.24 -4.39
CA ILE A 69 9.17 26.83 -4.65
C ILE A 69 8.82 26.11 -3.35
N LEU A 70 9.60 26.34 -2.29
CA LEU A 70 9.38 25.73 -0.98
C LEU A 70 8.03 26.15 -0.37
N SER A 71 7.66 27.44 -0.51
CA SER A 71 6.38 27.98 -0.08
C SER A 71 5.22 27.34 -0.84
N ASP A 72 5.32 27.24 -2.16
CA ASP A 72 4.28 26.66 -3.03
C ASP A 72 4.07 25.16 -2.72
N THR A 73 5.18 24.41 -2.58
CA THR A 73 5.14 22.99 -2.21
C THR A 73 4.54 22.78 -0.82
N SER A 74 4.81 23.68 0.11
CA SER A 74 4.24 23.64 1.46
C SER A 74 2.72 23.85 1.44
N LEU A 75 2.22 24.77 0.64
CA LEU A 75 0.78 24.98 0.45
C LEU A 75 0.10 23.76 -0.17
N GLU A 76 0.75 23.13 -1.14
CA GLU A 76 0.27 21.89 -1.75
C GLU A 76 0.21 20.74 -0.74
N LEU A 77 1.25 20.58 0.09
CA LEU A 77 1.29 19.58 1.17
C LEU A 77 0.16 19.80 2.18
N LYS A 78 -0.09 21.06 2.58
CA LYS A 78 -1.20 21.41 3.49
C LYS A 78 -2.56 21.05 2.87
N SER A 79 -2.77 21.39 1.59
CA SER A 79 -3.99 21.04 0.86
C SER A 79 -4.19 19.54 0.73
N SER A 80 -3.11 18.81 0.42
CA SER A 80 -3.13 17.34 0.33
C SER A 80 -3.47 16.70 1.67
N SER A 81 -2.87 17.20 2.78
CA SER A 81 -3.18 16.72 4.13
C SER A 81 -4.64 16.96 4.51
N SER A 82 -5.22 18.11 4.13
CA SER A 82 -6.64 18.38 4.37
C SER A 82 -7.56 17.43 3.60
N LYS A 83 -7.24 17.12 2.34
CA LYS A 83 -7.98 16.13 1.54
C LYS A 83 -7.85 14.72 2.14
N GLN A 84 -6.66 14.37 2.59
CA GLN A 84 -6.42 13.08 3.24
C GLN A 84 -7.21 12.94 4.55
N ALA A 85 -7.32 13.99 5.35
CA ALA A 85 -8.14 13.99 6.56
C ALA A 85 -9.63 13.72 6.24
N ALA A 86 -10.19 14.39 5.21
CA ALA A 86 -11.56 14.13 4.78
C ALA A 86 -11.77 12.68 4.30
N SER A 87 -10.81 12.11 3.55
CA SER A 87 -10.89 10.70 3.12
C SER A 87 -10.77 9.72 4.29
N LEU A 88 -10.01 10.06 5.34
CA LEU A 88 -9.93 9.26 6.55
C LEU A 88 -11.24 9.28 7.34
N GLU A 89 -11.93 10.44 7.44
CA GLU A 89 -13.27 10.53 8.04
C GLU A 89 -14.29 9.65 7.31
N GLU A 90 -14.31 9.69 5.96
CA GLU A 90 -15.17 8.81 5.16
C GLU A 90 -14.83 7.32 5.37
N THR A 91 -13.54 6.99 5.45
CA THR A 91 -13.09 5.61 5.68
C THR A 91 -13.48 5.13 7.09
N ALA A 92 -13.36 5.99 8.10
CA ALA A 92 -13.77 5.68 9.47
C ALA A 92 -15.29 5.42 9.56
N ALA A 93 -16.12 6.24 8.90
CA ALA A 93 -17.56 6.03 8.82
C ALA A 93 -17.92 4.70 8.14
N ALA A 94 -17.24 4.35 7.04
CA ALA A 94 -17.43 3.06 6.37
C ALA A 94 -17.04 1.87 7.26
N LEU A 95 -15.99 2.00 8.08
CA LEU A 95 -15.59 0.96 9.04
C LEU A 95 -16.61 0.78 10.16
N GLU A 96 -17.24 1.86 10.63
CA GLU A 96 -18.33 1.76 11.61
C GLU A 96 -19.51 0.95 11.03
N GLU A 97 -19.89 1.19 9.77
CA GLU A 97 -20.94 0.42 9.09
C GLU A 97 -20.56 -1.06 8.90
N ILE A 98 -19.32 -1.34 8.52
CA ILE A 98 -18.81 -2.72 8.40
C ILE A 98 -18.82 -3.40 9.77
N THR A 99 -18.42 -2.72 10.84
CA THR A 99 -18.44 -3.24 12.21
C THR A 99 -19.86 -3.62 12.65
N ALA A 100 -20.84 -2.75 12.40
CA ALA A 100 -22.24 -3.04 12.66
C ALA A 100 -22.75 -4.25 11.86
N THR A 101 -22.34 -4.38 10.61
CA THR A 101 -22.67 -5.52 9.75
C THR A 101 -22.09 -6.84 10.29
N ILE A 102 -20.82 -6.84 10.74
CA ILE A 102 -20.18 -8.02 11.34
C ILE A 102 -20.89 -8.43 12.64
N GLN A 103 -21.28 -7.48 13.48
CA GLN A 103 -22.06 -7.75 14.68
C GLN A 103 -23.42 -8.36 14.36
N ALA A 104 -24.14 -7.83 13.35
CA ALA A 104 -25.40 -8.38 12.87
C ALA A 104 -25.24 -9.80 12.30
N ASN A 105 -24.15 -10.07 11.55
CA ASN A 105 -23.83 -11.40 11.06
C ASN A 105 -23.55 -12.38 12.18
N THR A 106 -22.79 -11.99 13.19
CA THR A 106 -22.51 -12.81 14.38
C THR A 106 -23.81 -13.18 15.11
N GLN A 107 -24.70 -12.22 15.33
CA GLN A 107 -25.99 -12.45 15.96
C GLN A 107 -26.89 -13.38 15.13
N SER A 108 -26.90 -13.20 13.80
CA SER A 108 -27.65 -14.06 12.86
C SER A 108 -27.12 -15.49 12.85
N THR A 109 -25.81 -15.66 12.91
CA THR A 109 -25.14 -16.96 12.99
C THR A 109 -25.49 -17.72 14.27
N ILE A 110 -25.52 -17.05 15.41
CA ILE A 110 -25.98 -17.64 16.68
C ILE A 110 -27.44 -18.11 16.56
N LYS A 111 -28.31 -17.29 15.98
CA LYS A 111 -29.70 -17.65 15.75
C LYS A 111 -29.87 -18.84 14.80
N MET A 112 -29.10 -18.87 13.70
CA MET A 112 -29.08 -20.00 12.76
C MET A 112 -28.63 -21.31 13.42
N SER A 113 -27.60 -21.27 14.26
CA SER A 113 -27.12 -22.43 15.04
C SER A 113 -28.21 -23.00 15.94
N LYS A 114 -28.94 -22.13 16.63
CA LYS A 114 -30.08 -22.56 17.50
C LYS A 114 -31.19 -23.20 16.66
N LEU A 115 -31.59 -22.60 15.55
CA LEU A 115 -32.63 -23.12 14.68
C LEU A 115 -32.23 -24.47 14.05
N ALA A 116 -30.98 -24.62 13.62
CA ALA A 116 -30.47 -25.87 13.07
C ALA A 116 -30.47 -27.00 14.15
N HIS A 117 -30.13 -26.65 15.39
CA HIS A 117 -30.22 -27.62 16.50
C HIS A 117 -31.65 -28.05 16.79
N GLU A 118 -32.61 -27.12 16.84
CA GLU A 118 -34.05 -27.41 17.01
C GLU A 118 -34.58 -28.29 15.86
N LEU A 119 -34.12 -28.02 14.61
CA LEU A 119 -34.48 -28.83 13.46
C LEU A 119 -33.90 -30.23 13.54
N SER A 120 -32.68 -30.42 14.05
CA SER A 120 -32.08 -31.75 14.28
C SER A 120 -32.90 -32.58 15.25
N ILE A 121 -33.32 -31.97 16.38
CA ILE A 121 -34.21 -32.65 17.37
C ILE A 121 -35.52 -33.06 16.74
N SER A 122 -36.12 -32.21 15.90
CA SER A 122 -37.38 -32.48 15.23
C SER A 122 -37.26 -33.64 14.19
N ALA A 123 -36.13 -33.64 13.43
CA ALA A 123 -35.83 -34.70 12.48
C ALA A 123 -35.60 -36.05 13.16
N GLN A 124 -34.88 -36.09 14.30
CA GLN A 124 -34.69 -37.31 15.09
C GLN A 124 -36.02 -37.85 15.60
N LYS A 125 -36.91 -36.98 16.12
CA LYS A 125 -38.24 -37.38 16.55
C LYS A 125 -39.10 -37.93 15.40
N GLY A 126 -39.03 -37.34 14.23
CA GLY A 126 -39.67 -37.83 13.00
C GLY A 126 -39.19 -39.22 12.63
N GLN A 127 -37.88 -39.45 12.69
CA GLN A 127 -37.27 -40.73 12.42
C GLN A 127 -37.73 -41.81 13.39
N GLU A 128 -37.83 -41.47 14.68
CA GLU A 128 -38.32 -42.36 15.72
C GLU A 128 -39.79 -42.75 15.48
N LEU A 129 -40.66 -41.80 15.11
CA LEU A 129 -42.04 -42.03 14.77
C LEU A 129 -42.19 -42.93 13.54
N ALA A 130 -41.35 -42.73 12.52
CA ALA A 130 -41.33 -43.57 11.34
C ALA A 130 -40.91 -45.02 11.68
N ASN A 131 -39.90 -45.20 12.55
CA ASN A 131 -39.51 -46.50 13.07
C ASN A 131 -40.65 -47.23 13.81
N GLN A 132 -41.35 -46.49 14.68
CA GLN A 132 -42.51 -47.04 15.38
C GLN A 132 -43.64 -47.44 14.44
N THR A 133 -43.87 -46.64 13.37
CA THR A 133 -44.88 -46.94 12.35
C THR A 133 -44.49 -48.21 11.56
N ALA A 134 -43.20 -48.31 11.12
CA ALA A 134 -42.75 -49.52 10.45
C ALA A 134 -42.92 -50.80 11.28
N LYS A 135 -42.60 -50.69 12.60
CA LYS A 135 -42.82 -51.79 13.55
C LYS A 135 -44.30 -52.13 13.69
N SER A 136 -45.19 -51.14 13.84
CA SER A 136 -46.63 -51.37 13.96
C SER A 136 -47.20 -52.03 12.69
N MET A 137 -46.72 -51.68 11.50
CA MET A 137 -47.12 -52.33 10.26
C MET A 137 -46.61 -53.77 10.18
N ASP A 138 -45.44 -54.07 10.74
CA ASP A 138 -44.91 -55.45 10.84
C ASP A 138 -45.75 -56.29 11.81
N ASP A 139 -46.16 -55.71 12.94
CA ASP A 139 -47.03 -56.38 13.90
C ASP A 139 -48.43 -56.65 13.27
N ILE A 140 -49.02 -55.68 12.52
CA ILE A 140 -50.26 -55.87 11.77
C ILE A 140 -50.10 -57.03 10.75
N ASN A 141 -48.99 -57.11 10.04
CA ASN A 141 -48.74 -58.21 9.09
C ASN A 141 -48.73 -59.57 9.79
N LYS A 142 -48.14 -59.70 10.98
CA LYS A 142 -48.17 -60.94 11.78
C LYS A 142 -49.58 -61.32 12.17
N GLU A 143 -50.37 -60.37 12.66
CA GLU A 143 -51.76 -60.62 13.06
C GLU A 143 -52.64 -61.04 11.87
N VAL A 144 -52.45 -60.35 10.71
CA VAL A 144 -53.12 -60.66 9.43
C VAL A 144 -52.73 -62.05 8.97
N SER A 145 -51.49 -62.52 9.12
CA SER A 145 -51.01 -63.86 8.79
C SER A 145 -51.70 -64.89 9.69
N SER A 146 -51.79 -64.60 11.00
CA SER A 146 -52.49 -65.52 11.94
C SER A 146 -54.00 -65.66 11.60
N ILE A 147 -54.66 -64.56 11.21
CA ILE A 147 -56.04 -64.56 10.75
C ILE A 147 -56.17 -65.43 9.46
N ASN A 148 -55.26 -65.32 8.50
CA ASN A 148 -55.24 -66.08 7.28
C ASN A 148 -55.12 -67.56 7.56
N GLU A 149 -54.25 -67.98 8.51
CA GLU A 149 -54.14 -69.40 8.96
C GLU A 149 -55.45 -69.91 9.55
N ALA A 150 -56.09 -69.05 10.40
CA ALA A 150 -57.38 -69.43 11.00
C ALA A 150 -58.50 -69.60 9.95
N ILE A 151 -58.54 -68.74 8.93
CA ILE A 151 -59.50 -68.88 7.83
C ILE A 151 -59.26 -70.11 6.99
N GLU A 152 -58.00 -70.48 6.77
CA GLU A 152 -57.69 -71.80 6.06
C GLU A 152 -58.22 -72.99 6.85
N VAL A 153 -58.15 -72.99 8.18
CA VAL A 153 -58.73 -74.04 9.02
C VAL A 153 -60.28 -74.06 8.91
N ILE A 154 -60.92 -72.85 8.88
CA ILE A 154 -62.38 -72.72 8.71
C ILE A 154 -62.81 -73.25 7.36
N ASP A 155 -62.08 -72.94 6.28
CA ASP A 155 -62.39 -73.50 4.93
C ASP A 155 -62.22 -74.99 4.86
N GLN A 156 -61.16 -75.56 5.51
CA GLN A 156 -60.97 -77.01 5.65
C GLN A 156 -62.14 -77.67 6.45
N ILE A 157 -62.61 -77.06 7.54
CA ILE A 157 -63.74 -77.51 8.33
C ILE A 157 -65.03 -77.50 7.49
N ALA A 158 -65.25 -76.41 6.75
CA ALA A 158 -66.40 -76.33 5.79
C ALA A 158 -66.37 -77.43 4.71
N PHE A 159 -65.19 -77.67 4.11
CA PHE A 159 -64.99 -78.70 3.19
C PHE A 159 -65.27 -80.12 3.77
N GLN A 160 -64.70 -80.44 4.94
CA GLN A 160 -64.99 -81.71 5.67
C GLN A 160 -66.45 -81.82 6.02
N THR A 161 -67.12 -80.77 6.49
CA THR A 161 -68.54 -80.74 6.80
C THR A 161 -69.39 -81.00 5.55
N ASN A 162 -69.01 -80.45 4.40
CA ASN A 162 -69.63 -80.69 3.09
C ASN A 162 -69.54 -82.22 2.68
N ILE A 163 -68.35 -82.83 2.87
CA ILE A 163 -68.15 -84.24 2.59
C ILE A 163 -68.96 -85.14 3.60
N LEU A 164 -68.95 -84.80 4.91
CA LEU A 164 -69.76 -85.49 5.93
C LEU A 164 -71.27 -85.41 5.60
N SER A 165 -71.72 -84.27 5.22
CA SER A 165 -73.14 -84.08 4.86
C SER A 165 -73.55 -84.78 3.60
N LEU A 166 -72.62 -84.88 2.60
CA LEU A 166 -72.83 -85.69 1.39
C LEU A 166 -72.94 -87.19 1.72
N ASN A 167 -72.06 -87.71 2.58
CA ASN A 167 -72.09 -89.07 3.02
C ASN A 167 -73.39 -89.39 3.79
N ALA A 168 -73.83 -88.48 4.69
CA ALA A 168 -75.07 -88.58 5.46
C ALA A 168 -76.31 -88.54 4.50
N ALA A 169 -76.30 -87.75 3.45
CA ALA A 169 -77.37 -87.68 2.45
C ALA A 169 -77.45 -88.95 1.64
N VAL A 170 -76.35 -89.56 1.27
CA VAL A 170 -76.28 -90.87 0.58
C VAL A 170 -76.81 -91.98 1.50
N GLU A 171 -76.43 -92.06 2.77
CA GLU A 171 -76.92 -93.05 3.71
C GLU A 171 -78.41 -92.91 4.00
N ALA A 172 -78.87 -91.69 4.11
CA ALA A 172 -80.31 -91.37 4.27
C ALA A 172 -81.12 -91.79 3.03
N ALA A 173 -80.58 -91.65 1.82
CA ALA A 173 -81.21 -92.13 0.57
C ALA A 173 -81.25 -93.70 0.52
N THR A 174 -80.23 -94.34 1.05
CA THR A 174 -80.20 -95.84 1.12
C THR A 174 -81.22 -96.43 2.09
N ALA A 175 -81.55 -95.65 3.20
CA ALA A 175 -82.56 -96.02 4.16
C ALA A 175 -84.07 -95.88 3.70
N GLY A 176 -84.26 -95.36 2.46
CA GLY A 176 -85.60 -95.25 1.88
C GLY A 176 -86.56 -94.34 2.58
N GLU A 177 -87.82 -94.76 2.79
CA GLU A 177 -88.86 -93.97 3.51
C GLU A 177 -88.48 -93.55 4.94
N ALA A 178 -87.73 -94.39 5.66
CA ALA A 178 -87.29 -94.11 7.02
C ALA A 178 -86.22 -93.02 7.10
N GLY A 179 -85.46 -92.78 5.97
CA GLY A 179 -84.36 -91.77 5.90
C GLY A 179 -84.79 -90.35 5.42
N LYS A 180 -86.01 -90.13 5.00
CA LYS A 180 -86.48 -88.87 4.40
C LYS A 180 -86.22 -87.63 5.29
N GLY A 181 -86.42 -87.71 6.56
CA GLY A 181 -86.13 -86.61 7.53
C GLY A 181 -84.68 -86.35 7.68
N PHE A 182 -83.82 -87.34 7.70
CA PHE A 182 -82.38 -87.25 7.74
C PHE A 182 -81.79 -86.65 6.46
N ALA A 183 -82.34 -87.03 5.23
CA ALA A 183 -81.89 -86.46 3.97
C ALA A 183 -82.11 -84.95 3.87
N VAL A 184 -83.23 -84.41 4.43
CA VAL A 184 -83.47 -82.96 4.47
C VAL A 184 -82.45 -82.24 5.40
N VAL A 185 -82.17 -82.82 6.55
CA VAL A 185 -81.16 -82.27 7.48
C VAL A 185 -79.72 -82.29 6.86
N ALA A 186 -79.36 -83.45 6.23
CA ALA A 186 -78.07 -83.54 5.54
C ALA A 186 -77.94 -82.52 4.37
N GLN A 187 -78.99 -82.28 3.60
CA GLN A 187 -78.98 -81.26 2.53
C GLN A 187 -78.87 -79.84 3.15
N GLU A 188 -79.51 -79.55 4.29
CA GLU A 188 -79.38 -78.25 4.96
C GLU A 188 -77.97 -78.02 5.52
N VAL A 189 -77.39 -79.06 6.18
CA VAL A 189 -75.96 -79.02 6.64
C VAL A 189 -75.00 -78.82 5.46
N ARG A 190 -75.24 -79.44 4.33
CA ARG A 190 -74.46 -79.24 3.10
C ARG A 190 -74.55 -77.80 2.59
N ASN A 191 -75.75 -77.25 2.57
CA ASN A 191 -76.00 -75.88 2.18
C ASN A 191 -75.29 -74.92 3.13
N LEU A 192 -75.30 -75.15 4.42
CA LEU A 192 -74.57 -74.38 5.44
C LEU A 192 -73.04 -74.44 5.27
N ALA A 193 -72.51 -75.67 4.96
CA ALA A 193 -71.08 -75.85 4.67
C ALA A 193 -70.62 -75.08 3.43
N ASN A 194 -71.42 -75.13 2.33
CA ASN A 194 -71.10 -74.33 1.13
C ASN A 194 -71.11 -72.79 1.44
N ARG A 195 -72.08 -72.34 2.22
CA ARG A 195 -72.12 -70.92 2.63
C ARG A 195 -70.94 -70.54 3.52
N SER A 196 -70.51 -71.47 4.37
CA SER A 196 -69.33 -71.24 5.25
C SER A 196 -68.06 -71.18 4.41
N ALA A 197 -67.88 -72.09 3.40
CA ALA A 197 -66.72 -72.03 2.49
C ALA A 197 -66.70 -70.70 1.70
N GLN A 198 -67.86 -70.25 1.19
CA GLN A 198 -67.95 -68.99 0.45
C GLN A 198 -67.59 -67.80 1.37
N ALA A 199 -68.09 -67.76 2.61
CA ALA A 199 -67.74 -66.73 3.55
C ALA A 199 -66.24 -66.75 3.92
N ALA A 200 -65.65 -67.93 4.10
CA ALA A 200 -64.21 -68.07 4.33
C ALA A 200 -63.40 -67.54 3.16
N LYS A 201 -63.79 -67.76 1.93
CA LYS A 201 -63.12 -67.24 0.75
C LYS A 201 -63.20 -65.71 0.69
N GLU A 202 -64.37 -65.13 0.98
CA GLU A 202 -64.56 -63.68 1.01
C GLU A 202 -63.72 -63.03 2.07
N ILE A 203 -63.63 -63.64 3.29
CA ILE A 203 -62.78 -63.16 4.38
C ILE A 203 -61.28 -63.24 3.96
N LYS A 204 -60.87 -64.39 3.28
CA LYS A 204 -59.50 -64.54 2.81
C LYS A 204 -59.08 -63.38 1.87
N ASP A 205 -59.94 -63.04 0.90
CA ASP A 205 -59.73 -61.95 -0.02
C ASP A 205 -59.56 -60.61 0.71
N ILE A 206 -60.31 -60.32 1.80
CA ILE A 206 -60.20 -59.15 2.63
C ILE A 206 -58.85 -59.13 3.37
N VAL A 207 -58.47 -60.28 3.95
CA VAL A 207 -57.24 -60.45 4.70
C VAL A 207 -56.00 -60.29 3.82
N GLU A 208 -56.01 -60.88 2.59
CA GLU A 208 -54.93 -60.67 1.61
C GLU A 208 -54.77 -59.17 1.24
N LYS A 209 -55.86 -58.49 0.97
CA LYS A 209 -55.84 -57.01 0.77
C LYS A 209 -55.30 -56.18 1.98
N ALA A 210 -55.65 -56.62 3.19
CA ALA A 210 -55.15 -56.01 4.44
C ALA A 210 -53.63 -56.19 4.55
N SER A 211 -53.11 -57.42 4.26
CA SER A 211 -51.67 -57.73 4.22
C SER A 211 -50.93 -56.87 3.20
N GLU A 212 -51.46 -56.70 2.02
CA GLU A 212 -50.91 -55.90 0.96
C GLU A 212 -50.81 -54.40 1.43
N LYS A 213 -51.87 -53.87 2.07
CA LYS A 213 -51.90 -52.51 2.61
C LYS A 213 -50.90 -52.32 3.74
N ALA A 214 -50.74 -53.27 4.63
CA ALA A 214 -49.77 -53.24 5.71
C ALA A 214 -48.33 -53.28 5.19
N ASN A 215 -48.05 -54.15 4.22
CA ASN A 215 -46.73 -54.18 3.56
C ASN A 215 -46.39 -52.84 2.84
N ASN A 216 -47.37 -52.29 2.13
CA ASN A 216 -47.17 -50.97 1.50
C ASN A 216 -46.92 -49.87 2.55
N GLY A 217 -47.68 -49.85 3.67
CA GLY A 217 -47.46 -48.94 4.80
C GLY A 217 -46.08 -49.10 5.41
N LYS A 218 -45.57 -50.35 5.56
CA LYS A 218 -44.20 -50.61 6.02
C LYS A 218 -43.16 -50.05 5.07
N SER A 219 -43.33 -50.23 3.75
CA SER A 219 -42.42 -49.67 2.75
C SER A 219 -42.37 -48.14 2.80
N ILE A 220 -43.53 -47.50 2.92
CA ILE A 220 -43.58 -46.01 3.05
C ILE A 220 -42.85 -45.57 4.32
N ALA A 221 -43.06 -46.24 5.45
CA ALA A 221 -42.38 -45.92 6.70
C ALA A 221 -40.86 -46.13 6.60
N THR A 222 -40.36 -47.12 5.90
CA THR A 222 -38.93 -47.34 5.63
C THR A 222 -38.34 -46.19 4.78
N ASN A 223 -39.03 -45.78 3.71
CA ASN A 223 -38.60 -44.62 2.91
C ASN A 223 -38.56 -43.33 3.72
N MET A 224 -39.49 -43.16 4.71
CA MET A 224 -39.44 -42.01 5.65
C MET A 224 -38.22 -42.07 6.56
N ILE A 225 -37.81 -43.25 7.05
CA ILE A 225 -36.62 -43.43 7.87
C ILE A 225 -35.37 -43.00 7.10
N ASP A 226 -35.24 -43.43 5.82
CA ASP A 226 -34.14 -43.07 4.96
C ASP A 226 -34.12 -41.55 4.71
N GLY A 227 -35.28 -40.96 4.39
CA GLY A 227 -35.43 -39.50 4.21
C GLY A 227 -35.03 -38.66 5.43
N TYR A 228 -35.41 -39.11 6.64
CA TYR A 228 -34.97 -38.45 7.89
C TYR A 228 -33.47 -38.63 8.15
N SER A 229 -32.88 -39.75 7.74
CA SER A 229 -31.43 -39.95 7.83
C SER A 229 -30.67 -38.98 6.94
N GLU A 230 -31.10 -38.81 5.69
CA GLU A 230 -30.53 -37.79 4.77
C GLU A 230 -30.72 -36.36 5.31
N LEU A 231 -31.89 -36.05 5.89
CA LEU A 231 -32.18 -34.76 6.49
C LEU A 231 -31.22 -34.47 7.67
N ASN A 232 -30.97 -35.45 8.55
CA ASN A 232 -30.04 -35.31 9.66
C ASN A 232 -28.60 -35.05 9.18
N ASN A 233 -28.15 -35.73 8.12
CA ASN A 233 -26.86 -35.50 7.50
C ASN A 233 -26.75 -34.07 6.93
N SER A 234 -27.80 -33.59 6.28
CA SER A 234 -27.85 -32.23 5.71
C SER A 234 -27.83 -31.14 6.79
N ILE A 235 -28.54 -31.40 7.91
CA ILE A 235 -28.51 -30.47 9.11
C ILE A 235 -27.11 -30.46 9.72
N SER A 236 -26.44 -31.60 9.83
CA SER A 236 -25.08 -31.68 10.37
C SER A 236 -24.09 -30.88 9.51
N ASN A 237 -24.16 -30.98 8.20
CA ASN A 237 -23.34 -30.19 7.29
C ASN A 237 -23.64 -28.70 7.36
N THR A 238 -24.92 -28.35 7.57
CA THR A 238 -25.34 -26.95 7.77
C THR A 238 -24.75 -26.39 9.06
N LEU A 239 -24.73 -27.15 10.16
CA LEU A 239 -24.11 -26.74 11.44
C LEU A 239 -22.62 -26.47 11.28
N VAL A 240 -21.87 -27.31 10.55
CA VAL A 240 -20.44 -27.08 10.24
C VAL A 240 -20.26 -25.79 9.45
N THR A 241 -21.13 -25.53 8.47
CA THR A 241 -21.07 -24.29 7.68
C THR A 241 -21.33 -23.05 8.56
N ILE A 242 -22.29 -23.13 9.47
CA ILE A 242 -22.61 -22.06 10.43
C ILE A 242 -21.40 -21.78 11.33
N GLU A 243 -20.72 -22.80 11.82
CA GLU A 243 -19.53 -22.66 12.66
C GLU A 243 -18.37 -21.98 11.90
N ASN A 244 -18.18 -22.34 10.63
CA ASN A 244 -17.20 -21.67 9.76
C ASN A 244 -17.51 -20.17 9.58
N VAL A 245 -18.79 -19.81 9.38
CA VAL A 245 -19.22 -18.42 9.27
C VAL A 245 -19.00 -17.67 10.59
N ALA A 246 -19.26 -18.32 11.75
CA ALA A 246 -18.98 -17.71 13.05
C ALA A 246 -17.50 -17.42 13.26
N THR A 247 -16.64 -18.35 12.88
CA THR A 247 -15.18 -18.20 12.97
C THR A 247 -14.71 -17.07 12.05
N ALA A 248 -15.16 -17.06 10.79
CA ALA A 248 -14.81 -16.00 9.85
C ALA A 248 -15.26 -14.61 10.31
N SER A 249 -16.46 -14.51 10.91
CA SER A 249 -16.96 -13.23 11.47
C SER A 249 -16.09 -12.73 12.62
N LYS A 250 -15.59 -13.63 13.47
CA LYS A 250 -14.67 -13.27 14.55
C LYS A 250 -13.30 -12.83 14.06
N GLU A 251 -12.79 -13.47 13.01
CA GLU A 251 -11.55 -13.05 12.35
C GLU A 251 -11.71 -11.68 11.69
N GLN A 252 -12.85 -11.42 11.04
CA GLN A 252 -13.18 -10.10 10.48
C GLN A 252 -13.23 -9.03 11.58
N GLU A 253 -13.85 -9.29 12.72
CA GLU A 253 -13.88 -8.35 13.86
C GLU A 253 -12.45 -7.98 14.30
N SER A 254 -11.56 -8.97 14.44
CA SER A 254 -10.15 -8.73 14.78
C SER A 254 -9.42 -7.91 13.71
N GLY A 255 -9.67 -8.20 12.44
CA GLY A 255 -9.10 -7.45 11.32
C GLY A 255 -9.55 -5.99 11.30
N ILE A 256 -10.82 -5.73 11.58
CA ILE A 256 -11.35 -4.35 11.64
C ILE A 256 -10.72 -3.56 12.79
N LEU A 257 -10.47 -4.16 13.95
CA LEU A 257 -9.75 -3.49 15.05
C LEU A 257 -8.34 -3.05 14.60
N GLN A 258 -7.61 -3.90 13.88
CA GLN A 258 -6.29 -3.54 13.35
C GLN A 258 -6.36 -2.42 12.30
N ILE A 259 -7.38 -2.41 11.45
CA ILE A 259 -7.58 -1.34 10.47
C ILE A 259 -7.89 -0.01 11.18
N ASN A 260 -8.71 -0.04 12.24
CA ASN A 260 -9.01 1.16 13.03
C ASN A 260 -7.76 1.75 13.68
N ASP A 261 -6.87 0.92 14.24
CA ASP A 261 -5.58 1.38 14.78
C ASP A 261 -4.69 2.01 13.69
N ALA A 262 -4.68 1.43 12.49
CA ALA A 262 -3.95 1.99 11.35
C ALA A 262 -4.52 3.34 10.89
N ILE A 263 -5.85 3.50 10.88
CA ILE A 263 -6.51 4.78 10.56
C ILE A 263 -6.16 5.85 11.60
N ASN A 264 -6.20 5.53 12.89
CA ASN A 264 -5.80 6.47 13.94
C ASN A 264 -4.33 6.93 13.77
N SER A 265 -3.44 6.01 13.38
CA SER A 265 -2.04 6.34 13.08
C SER A 265 -1.90 7.23 11.85
N LEU A 266 -2.68 6.97 10.79
CA LEU A 266 -2.73 7.80 9.59
C LEU A 266 -3.30 9.19 9.87
N ASP A 267 -4.33 9.31 10.69
CA ASP A 267 -4.88 10.62 11.11
C ASP A 267 -3.82 11.45 11.84
N SER A 268 -3.14 10.86 12.82
CA SER A 268 -2.04 11.52 13.54
C SER A 268 -0.92 11.98 12.58
N SER A 269 -0.56 11.14 11.60
CA SER A 269 0.45 11.47 10.59
C SER A 269 -0.01 12.59 9.66
N THR A 270 -1.29 12.59 9.29
CA THR A 270 -1.89 13.61 8.43
C THR A 270 -1.91 14.98 9.12
N GLN A 271 -2.28 15.03 10.40
CA GLN A 271 -2.23 16.24 11.21
C GLN A 271 -0.79 16.76 11.35
N LYS A 272 0.17 15.85 11.58
CA LYS A 272 1.59 16.21 11.65
C LYS A 272 2.10 16.77 10.32
N ASN A 273 1.71 16.21 9.18
CA ASN A 273 2.08 16.71 7.86
C ASN A 273 1.55 18.13 7.63
N ALA A 274 0.31 18.41 8.03
CA ALA A 274 -0.24 19.77 7.97
C ALA A 274 0.56 20.78 8.83
N GLN A 275 0.95 20.37 10.04
CA GLN A 275 1.79 21.18 10.93
C GLN A 275 3.20 21.41 10.35
N VAL A 276 3.83 20.37 9.80
CA VAL A 276 5.14 20.46 9.13
C VAL A 276 5.06 21.39 7.92
N ALA A 277 4.01 21.31 7.13
CA ALA A 277 3.77 22.22 6.02
C ALA A 277 3.74 23.68 6.48
N GLU A 278 3.06 23.98 7.57
CA GLU A 278 3.02 25.34 8.13
C GLU A 278 4.40 25.81 8.61
N GLN A 279 5.18 24.94 9.26
CA GLN A 279 6.55 25.24 9.67
C GLN A 279 7.46 25.55 8.48
N ILE A 280 7.35 24.75 7.40
CA ILE A 280 8.11 24.96 6.16
C ILE A 280 7.74 26.31 5.53
N SER A 281 6.47 26.66 5.47
CA SER A 281 6.01 27.96 4.95
C SER A 281 6.58 29.15 5.73
N ASN A 282 6.59 29.05 7.06
CA ASN A 282 7.17 30.07 7.93
C ASN A 282 8.68 30.18 7.74
N MET A 283 9.36 29.05 7.59
CA MET A 283 10.81 29.00 7.33
C MET A 283 11.15 29.58 5.95
N ALA A 284 10.37 29.23 4.91
CA ALA A 284 10.52 29.81 3.57
C ALA A 284 10.39 31.33 3.60
N THR A 285 9.41 31.88 4.34
CA THR A 285 9.23 33.32 4.52
C THR A 285 10.45 33.97 5.19
N SER A 286 11.00 33.34 6.22
CA SER A 286 12.18 33.84 6.92
C SER A 286 13.43 33.83 6.01
N ILE A 287 13.63 32.76 5.25
CA ILE A 287 14.75 32.63 4.30
C ILE A 287 14.60 33.67 3.18
N ALA A 288 13.39 33.86 2.66
CA ALA A 288 13.10 34.85 1.61
C ALA A 288 13.43 36.26 2.08
N TYR A 289 13.10 36.59 3.36
CA TYR A 289 13.49 37.88 3.97
C TYR A 289 15.01 38.04 4.03
N THR A 290 15.73 37.03 4.51
CA THR A 290 17.20 37.04 4.61
C THR A 290 17.84 37.16 3.23
N SER A 291 17.34 36.42 2.25
CA SER A 291 17.79 36.51 0.85
C SER A 291 17.59 37.88 0.25
N ASN A 292 16.42 38.49 0.45
CA ASN A 292 16.15 39.84 -0.03
C ASN A 292 17.05 40.89 0.67
N TYR A 293 17.35 40.67 1.96
CA TYR A 293 18.30 41.52 2.69
C TYR A 293 19.71 41.43 2.09
N LEU A 294 20.20 40.20 1.77
CA LEU A 294 21.52 39.99 1.15
C LEU A 294 21.60 40.68 -0.24
N VAL A 295 20.59 40.48 -1.09
CA VAL A 295 20.53 41.13 -2.41
C VAL A 295 20.48 42.65 -2.28
N THR A 296 19.68 43.18 -1.35
CA THR A 296 19.55 44.61 -1.11
C THR A 296 20.85 45.20 -0.55
N ALA A 297 21.51 44.54 0.40
CA ALA A 297 22.79 44.97 0.94
C ALA A 297 23.86 45.00 -0.15
N SER A 298 23.97 43.97 -0.97
CA SER A 298 24.91 43.92 -2.09
C SER A 298 24.60 44.98 -3.16
N SER A 299 23.33 45.26 -3.45
CA SER A 299 22.93 46.28 -4.44
C SER A 299 23.21 47.72 -4.01
N ARG A 300 23.48 47.97 -2.71
CA ARG A 300 23.91 49.28 -2.19
C ARG A 300 25.39 49.54 -2.48
N THR A 301 26.15 48.55 -2.84
CA THR A 301 27.55 48.67 -3.22
C THR A 301 27.67 48.82 -4.72
N SER A 302 28.63 49.62 -5.19
CA SER A 302 28.99 49.67 -6.61
C SER A 302 30.09 48.65 -6.86
N PHE A 303 29.88 47.75 -7.80
CA PHE A 303 30.85 46.72 -8.18
C PHE A 303 30.80 46.43 -9.70
N ILE A 304 31.80 45.73 -10.19
CA ILE A 304 31.95 45.44 -11.62
C ILE A 304 30.81 44.46 -12.03
N LYS A 305 29.80 44.96 -12.74
CA LYS A 305 28.59 44.21 -13.11
C LYS A 305 28.86 42.99 -14.01
N ASP A 306 29.91 43.05 -14.83
CA ASP A 306 30.34 41.91 -15.64
C ASP A 306 30.67 40.67 -14.81
N SER A 307 30.96 40.82 -13.50
CA SER A 307 31.19 39.72 -12.58
C SER A 307 29.93 38.88 -12.34
N LEU A 308 28.71 39.45 -12.50
CA LEU A 308 27.46 38.73 -12.29
C LEU A 308 27.28 37.59 -13.29
N ASP A 309 27.75 37.77 -14.53
CA ASP A 309 27.61 36.76 -15.59
C ASP A 309 28.80 35.79 -15.67
N LYS A 310 29.89 36.10 -14.94
CA LYS A 310 31.15 35.37 -15.03
C LYS A 310 31.48 34.50 -13.85
N VAL A 311 30.75 34.67 -12.75
CA VAL A 311 31.13 34.07 -11.47
C VAL A 311 29.99 33.23 -10.92
N ASP A 312 30.11 31.92 -11.06
CA ASP A 312 29.17 30.93 -10.53
C ASP A 312 29.80 30.01 -9.46
N ASN A 313 31.15 30.05 -9.30
CA ASN A 313 31.88 29.14 -8.43
C ASN A 313 32.73 29.89 -7.42
N VAL A 314 32.40 29.74 -6.14
CA VAL A 314 33.10 30.42 -5.01
C VAL A 314 34.55 29.97 -4.92
N ASP A 315 34.83 28.68 -5.08
CA ASP A 315 36.18 28.13 -4.95
C ASP A 315 37.08 28.68 -6.07
N LEU A 316 36.55 28.81 -7.28
CA LEU A 316 37.25 29.39 -8.41
C LEU A 316 37.65 30.87 -8.16
N VAL A 317 36.77 31.62 -7.49
CA VAL A 317 37.08 33.02 -7.15
C VAL A 317 38.23 33.10 -6.14
N TYR A 318 38.20 32.28 -5.09
CA TYR A 318 39.29 32.22 -4.12
C TYR A 318 40.61 31.75 -4.74
N ASP A 319 40.59 30.71 -5.54
CA ASP A 319 41.78 30.19 -6.23
C ASP A 319 42.39 31.23 -7.15
N THR A 320 41.57 31.87 -8.00
CA THR A 320 42.06 32.89 -8.95
C THR A 320 42.53 34.15 -8.20
N ALA A 321 41.91 34.53 -7.09
CA ALA A 321 42.39 35.62 -6.25
C ALA A 321 43.78 35.32 -5.65
N LEU A 322 43.98 34.07 -5.16
CA LEU A 322 45.26 33.60 -4.66
C LEU A 322 46.35 33.60 -5.76
N LEU A 323 46.01 33.07 -6.93
CA LEU A 323 46.94 33.03 -8.07
C LEU A 323 47.33 34.46 -8.55
N LYS A 324 46.35 35.37 -8.66
CA LYS A 324 46.62 36.81 -8.99
C LYS A 324 47.48 37.43 -7.92
N THR A 325 47.28 37.13 -6.65
CA THR A 325 48.09 37.69 -5.53
C THR A 325 49.53 37.13 -5.58
N ASN A 326 49.75 35.86 -5.93
CA ASN A 326 51.07 35.27 -6.05
C ASN A 326 51.84 35.90 -7.23
N LEU A 327 51.18 36.14 -8.39
CA LEU A 327 51.78 36.85 -9.50
C LEU A 327 52.20 38.29 -9.10
N LEU A 328 51.36 39.00 -8.34
CA LEU A 328 51.68 40.32 -7.89
C LEU A 328 52.87 40.32 -6.92
N LYS A 329 52.92 39.41 -5.94
CA LYS A 329 54.08 39.22 -5.07
C LYS A 329 55.35 38.91 -5.85
N LYS A 330 55.28 38.07 -6.89
CA LYS A 330 56.45 37.75 -7.74
C LYS A 330 56.95 38.97 -8.50
N LYS A 331 56.01 39.76 -9.03
CA LYS A 331 56.36 41.05 -9.64
C LYS A 331 57.08 41.99 -8.66
N ASP A 332 56.59 42.14 -7.42
CA ASP A 332 57.18 42.95 -6.37
C ASP A 332 58.59 42.49 -5.98
N GLU A 333 58.77 41.15 -5.83
CA GLU A 333 60.08 40.57 -5.58
C GLU A 333 61.10 40.95 -6.66
N VAL A 334 60.72 40.85 -7.93
CA VAL A 334 61.58 41.23 -9.04
C VAL A 334 61.88 42.72 -9.01
N TYR A 335 60.87 43.58 -8.89
CA TYR A 335 61.06 45.05 -8.81
C TYR A 335 61.92 45.48 -7.65
N SER A 336 61.83 44.87 -6.50
CA SER A 336 62.65 45.21 -5.32
C SER A 336 64.16 44.93 -5.55
N LYS A 337 64.47 43.96 -6.40
CA LYS A 337 65.87 43.58 -6.72
C LYS A 337 66.48 44.39 -7.90
N LEU A 338 65.66 45.08 -8.72
CA LEU A 338 66.15 45.86 -9.85
C LEU A 338 67.08 47.00 -9.45
N GLY A 339 66.96 47.54 -8.23
CA GLY A 339 67.80 48.65 -7.76
C GLY A 339 69.30 48.31 -7.66
N ASP A 340 69.68 47.04 -7.65
CA ASP A 340 71.08 46.60 -7.56
C ASP A 340 71.78 46.47 -8.92
N TYR A 341 71.10 46.68 -10.07
CA TYR A 341 71.59 46.52 -11.45
C TYR A 341 72.28 45.17 -11.69
N LYS A 342 71.87 44.12 -10.98
CA LYS A 342 72.45 42.76 -11.13
C LYS A 342 71.51 41.89 -11.93
N ASN A 343 72.10 41.06 -12.80
CA ASN A 343 71.34 40.01 -13.47
C ASN A 343 71.04 38.87 -12.49
N PHE A 344 69.79 38.40 -12.44
CA PHE A 344 69.34 37.27 -11.69
C PHE A 344 68.25 36.50 -12.43
N ASN A 345 68.11 35.21 -12.14
CA ASN A 345 67.06 34.40 -12.76
C ASN A 345 65.71 34.58 -12.05
N VAL A 346 64.68 34.85 -12.79
CA VAL A 346 63.32 34.88 -12.31
C VAL A 346 62.82 33.45 -12.27
N ILE A 347 62.60 32.91 -11.04
CA ILE A 347 62.14 31.54 -10.85
C ILE A 347 60.62 31.53 -10.84
N ASP A 348 60.02 30.70 -11.69
CA ASP A 348 58.59 30.38 -11.66
C ASP A 348 58.24 29.63 -10.39
N ASP A 349 57.23 30.09 -9.64
CA ASP A 349 56.76 29.40 -8.42
C ASP A 349 55.85 28.23 -8.68
N ASN A 350 55.54 27.96 -9.96
CA ASN A 350 54.66 26.89 -10.45
C ASN A 350 53.24 26.91 -9.89
N SER A 351 52.82 27.99 -9.23
CA SER A 351 51.48 28.04 -8.58
C SER A 351 50.36 27.89 -9.59
N ILE A 352 50.44 28.55 -10.74
CA ILE A 352 49.44 28.39 -11.84
C ILE A 352 49.53 27.00 -12.47
N LYS A 353 50.71 26.47 -12.71
CA LYS A 353 50.89 25.13 -13.31
C LYS A 353 50.31 24.05 -12.40
N ASN A 354 50.56 24.14 -11.09
CA ASN A 354 49.98 23.22 -10.10
C ASN A 354 48.47 23.29 -10.07
N TRP A 355 47.90 24.49 -10.05
CA TRP A 355 46.45 24.69 -10.06
C TRP A 355 45.82 24.13 -11.38
N LEU A 356 46.44 24.38 -12.54
CA LEU A 356 45.98 23.84 -13.83
C LEU A 356 45.99 22.31 -13.84
N ASN A 357 47.05 21.66 -13.35
CA ASN A 357 47.17 20.21 -13.29
C ASN A 357 46.07 19.58 -12.39
N LEU A 358 45.71 20.24 -11.28
CA LEU A 358 44.63 19.81 -10.38
C LEU A 358 43.25 19.93 -11.07
N ASN A 359 43.05 20.94 -11.88
CA ASN A 359 41.77 21.25 -12.54
C ASN A 359 41.60 20.60 -13.91
N GLU A 360 42.66 20.23 -14.61
CA GLU A 360 42.59 19.45 -15.87
C GLU A 360 41.97 18.03 -15.63
N ASN A 361 42.18 17.47 -14.44
CA ASN A 361 41.70 16.13 -14.10
C ASN A 361 40.35 16.15 -13.32
N SER A 362 39.87 17.32 -12.92
CA SER A 362 38.56 17.46 -12.33
C SER A 362 37.52 17.69 -13.44
N ASN A 363 36.40 16.97 -13.38
CA ASN A 363 35.23 17.15 -14.27
C ASN A 363 34.60 18.56 -14.18
N ASN A 364 35.25 19.52 -13.55
CA ASN A 364 34.87 20.92 -13.52
C ASN A 364 35.32 21.58 -14.82
N ILE A 365 34.38 21.82 -15.66
CA ILE A 365 34.30 22.30 -17.02
C ILE A 365 34.97 23.69 -17.14
N LEU A 366 36.30 23.73 -17.10
CA LEU A 366 37.02 24.87 -17.65
C LEU A 366 37.26 24.57 -19.15
N ASP A 367 36.87 25.50 -20.02
CA ASP A 367 37.09 25.38 -21.47
C ASP A 367 38.58 25.12 -21.71
N LYS A 368 38.88 24.02 -22.40
CA LYS A 368 40.25 23.60 -22.73
C LYS A 368 41.08 24.72 -23.38
N LYS A 369 40.45 25.54 -24.23
CA LYS A 369 41.05 26.70 -24.84
C LYS A 369 41.40 27.79 -23.80
N LEU A 370 40.59 27.98 -22.78
CA LEU A 370 40.86 28.92 -21.69
C LEU A 370 42.06 28.46 -20.86
N LEU A 371 42.19 27.16 -20.57
CA LEU A 371 43.35 26.59 -19.87
C LEU A 371 44.63 26.74 -20.64
N GLU A 372 44.60 26.53 -21.96
CA GLU A 372 45.76 26.77 -22.87
C GLU A 372 46.17 28.25 -22.89
N ASN A 373 45.21 29.17 -22.91
CA ASN A 373 45.46 30.61 -22.83
C ASN A 373 46.12 31.01 -21.47
N ILE A 374 45.65 30.44 -20.37
CA ILE A 374 46.24 30.71 -19.05
C ILE A 374 47.70 30.22 -19.00
N LYS A 375 48.01 29.02 -19.53
CA LYS A 375 49.38 28.51 -19.65
C LYS A 375 50.28 29.42 -20.50
N ALA A 376 49.76 29.93 -21.58
CA ALA A 376 50.50 30.85 -22.47
C ALA A 376 50.78 32.19 -21.79
N LEU A 377 49.80 32.74 -21.07
CA LEU A 377 49.90 33.99 -20.32
C LEU A 377 50.88 33.83 -19.14
N ASP A 378 50.86 32.75 -18.38
CA ASP A 378 51.79 32.44 -17.31
C ASP A 378 53.26 32.43 -17.84
N THR A 379 53.46 31.65 -18.91
CA THR A 379 54.79 31.60 -19.57
C THR A 379 55.27 32.98 -20.02
N SER A 380 54.38 33.78 -20.62
CA SER A 380 54.68 35.14 -21.09
C SER A 380 55.02 36.09 -19.92
N PHE A 381 54.30 35.95 -18.78
CA PHE A 381 54.54 36.75 -17.59
C PHE A 381 55.96 36.58 -17.05
N TYR A 382 56.39 35.32 -16.82
CA TYR A 382 57.76 35.02 -16.34
C TYR A 382 58.85 35.44 -17.35
N LYS A 383 58.61 35.22 -18.63
CA LYS A 383 59.51 35.71 -19.69
C LYS A 383 59.67 37.21 -19.67
N ASN A 384 58.60 37.98 -19.60
CA ASN A 384 58.63 39.44 -19.54
C ASN A 384 59.35 39.97 -18.30
N LEU A 385 59.18 39.30 -17.13
CA LEU A 385 59.93 39.65 -15.92
C LEU A 385 61.44 39.38 -16.08
N GLN A 386 61.82 38.30 -16.73
CA GLN A 386 63.23 37.96 -17.00
C GLN A 386 63.85 38.96 -17.98
N ASP A 387 63.12 39.29 -19.04
CA ASP A 387 63.57 40.33 -20.04
C ASP A 387 63.77 41.68 -19.36
N LEU A 388 62.91 42.08 -18.42
CA LEU A 388 63.03 43.29 -17.60
C LEU A 388 64.31 43.24 -16.74
N VAL A 389 64.64 42.12 -16.10
CA VAL A 389 65.89 41.96 -15.31
C VAL A 389 67.12 42.10 -16.20
N ILE A 390 67.12 41.49 -17.38
CA ILE A 390 68.23 41.56 -18.36
C ILE A 390 68.41 43.00 -18.84
N SER A 391 67.34 43.67 -19.25
CA SER A 391 67.39 45.05 -19.75
C SER A 391 67.92 46.01 -18.65
N ASN A 392 67.42 45.83 -17.39
CA ASN A 392 67.88 46.62 -16.27
C ASN A 392 69.38 46.38 -15.95
N SER A 393 69.89 45.14 -16.05
CA SER A 393 71.31 44.83 -15.83
C SER A 393 72.22 45.38 -16.91
N ASN A 394 71.71 45.62 -18.13
CA ASN A 394 72.44 46.23 -19.25
C ASN A 394 72.43 47.76 -19.24
N GLY A 395 71.72 48.35 -18.28
CA GLY A 395 71.62 49.82 -18.15
C GLY A 395 70.59 50.46 -19.09
N ASP A 396 69.76 49.67 -19.76
CA ASP A 396 68.68 50.18 -20.59
C ASP A 396 67.59 50.77 -19.66
N LYS A 397 67.24 52.05 -19.90
CA LYS A 397 66.24 52.76 -19.08
C LYS A 397 64.81 52.60 -19.58
#